data_87e9bf64f42f2a5276a1766872d021c7
#
_entry.id   87e9bf64f42f2a5276a1766872d021c7
#
_cell.length_a   1.000
_cell.length_b   1.000
_cell.length_c   1.000
_cell.angle_alpha   90.00
_cell.angle_beta   90.00
_cell.angle_gamma   90.00
#
_symmetry.space_group_name_H-M   'P 1'
#
loop_
_entity.id
_entity.type
_entity.pdbx_description
1 polymer ?
#
loop_
_entity_poly.entity_id
_entity_poly.type
_entity_poly.pdbx_seq_one_letter_code
_entity_poly.pdbx_strand_id
1 'polypeptide(L)'
;MKFSSAFKFGATFVVACLFSLNSASANSYEQIKKDGVIRIATEGVYSPFSFHNEKDELMGYDVDIARAVAKKLGVKPKFIEASWDAMLAAFDAGKADVVFNQVSITDERKKKYDYSVPYMLSYSAIVVHKDNNDIKSFADLKGKRSVHSVNSMWIPTVEKYGAKLVVADSLSDQINLIITKRVDDTIDDAVMFYDYIKQHPNAPIKIIEAGDEPMYTAAIVKKGNKELLNKINNALNKLSKEGVLSEISLKYFGKDISK
;
A
#
# COMPACT_ATOMS: atom_id res chain seq x y z
N MET A 1 61.33 59.05 -19.14
CA MET A 1 60.30 58.16 -19.72
C MET A 1 59.61 57.40 -18.56
N LYS A 2 58.37 57.82 -18.27
CA LYS A 2 57.55 57.23 -17.21
C LYS A 2 56.50 56.30 -17.86
N PHE A 3 56.51 55.00 -17.59
CA PHE A 3 55.46 54.09 -17.97
C PHE A 3 54.50 53.89 -16.77
N SER A 4 53.26 54.33 -16.97
CA SER A 4 52.15 54.12 -16.03
C SER A 4 51.44 52.85 -16.43
N SER A 5 51.43 51.89 -15.56
CA SER A 5 50.66 50.66 -15.69
C SER A 5 49.32 50.79 -14.94
N ALA A 6 48.20 50.80 -15.68
CA ALA A 6 46.89 50.85 -15.14
C ALA A 6 46.38 49.39 -14.91
N PHE A 7 46.18 49.01 -13.65
CA PHE A 7 45.59 47.76 -13.25
C PHE A 7 44.06 47.86 -13.31
N LYS A 8 43.46 47.13 -14.25
CA LYS A 8 41.98 47.02 -14.32
C LYS A 8 41.52 45.88 -13.40
N PHE A 9 40.82 46.20 -12.33
CA PHE A 9 40.08 45.25 -11.49
C PHE A 9 38.84 44.80 -12.25
N GLY A 10 38.83 43.54 -12.69
CA GLY A 10 37.62 42.87 -13.19
C GLY A 10 36.81 42.35 -12.03
N ALA A 11 35.64 42.90 -11.78
CA ALA A 11 34.67 42.39 -10.82
C ALA A 11 33.97 41.17 -11.40
N THR A 12 34.32 39.96 -10.92
CA THR A 12 33.63 38.73 -11.25
C THR A 12 32.34 38.63 -10.42
N PHE A 13 31.21 38.83 -11.07
CA PHE A 13 29.89 38.62 -10.46
C PHE A 13 29.63 37.10 -10.38
N VAL A 14 29.79 36.53 -9.19
CA VAL A 14 29.36 35.16 -8.91
C VAL A 14 27.85 35.19 -8.67
N VAL A 15 27.09 34.80 -9.69
CA VAL A 15 25.65 34.54 -9.55
C VAL A 15 25.51 33.22 -8.81
N ALA A 16 25.28 33.29 -7.50
CA ALA A 16 24.89 32.15 -6.70
C ALA A 16 23.45 31.77 -7.07
N CYS A 17 23.29 30.78 -7.97
CA CYS A 17 22.01 30.10 -8.18
C CYS A 17 21.66 29.31 -6.90
N LEU A 18 20.83 29.89 -6.05
CA LEU A 18 20.16 29.19 -4.97
C LEU A 18 19.18 28.19 -5.60
N PHE A 19 19.65 26.97 -5.87
CA PHE A 19 18.77 25.85 -6.11
C PHE A 19 18.07 25.58 -4.77
N SER A 20 16.85 26.10 -4.61
CA SER A 20 15.93 25.65 -3.57
C SER A 20 15.67 24.16 -3.82
N LEU A 21 16.33 23.29 -3.07
CA LEU A 21 15.96 21.89 -2.96
C LEU A 21 14.55 21.86 -2.37
N ASN A 22 13.54 21.92 -3.23
CA ASN A 22 12.18 21.58 -2.83
C ASN A 22 12.20 20.10 -2.44
N SER A 23 12.45 19.81 -1.17
CA SER A 23 12.17 18.50 -0.60
C SER A 23 10.70 18.24 -0.87
N ALA A 24 10.41 17.22 -1.70
CA ALA A 24 9.05 16.81 -1.97
C ALA A 24 8.43 16.35 -0.65
N SER A 25 7.69 17.24 -0.03
CA SER A 25 6.91 16.95 1.19
C SER A 25 5.49 16.63 0.78
N ALA A 26 4.83 15.73 1.53
CA ALA A 26 3.39 15.55 1.37
C ALA A 26 2.69 16.90 1.57
N ASN A 27 1.70 17.19 0.72
CA ASN A 27 0.99 18.45 0.78
C ASN A 27 0.23 18.60 2.10
N SER A 28 0.16 19.82 2.62
CA SER A 28 -0.81 20.15 3.66
C SER A 28 -2.23 20.00 3.11
N TYR A 29 -3.21 19.84 3.98
CA TYR A 29 -4.62 19.79 3.54
C TYR A 29 -5.02 21.08 2.82
N GLU A 30 -4.57 22.24 3.26
CA GLU A 30 -4.81 23.51 2.61
C GLU A 30 -4.26 23.56 1.17
N GLN A 31 -3.06 22.99 0.94
CA GLN A 31 -2.51 22.90 -0.42
C GLN A 31 -3.34 21.96 -1.28
N ILE A 32 -3.76 20.79 -0.75
CA ILE A 32 -4.65 19.85 -1.44
C ILE A 32 -5.97 20.53 -1.83
N LYS A 33 -6.55 21.34 -0.94
CA LYS A 33 -7.77 22.10 -1.20
C LYS A 33 -7.56 23.17 -2.28
N LYS A 34 -6.47 23.89 -2.23
CA LYS A 34 -6.11 24.92 -3.21
C LYS A 34 -5.92 24.32 -4.60
N ASP A 35 -5.24 23.19 -4.68
CA ASP A 35 -4.96 22.49 -5.95
C ASP A 35 -6.19 21.74 -6.47
N GLY A 36 -7.18 21.47 -5.58
CA GLY A 36 -8.37 20.69 -5.89
C GLY A 36 -8.08 19.21 -6.18
N VAL A 37 -6.90 18.71 -5.80
CA VAL A 37 -6.42 17.34 -6.10
C VAL A 37 -5.74 16.74 -4.88
N ILE A 38 -6.08 15.47 -4.57
CA ILE A 38 -5.37 14.63 -3.60
C ILE A 38 -4.65 13.51 -4.35
N ARG A 39 -3.33 13.34 -4.06
CA ARG A 39 -2.49 12.29 -4.66
C ARG A 39 -2.58 11.04 -3.79
N ILE A 40 -3.04 9.95 -4.37
CA ILE A 40 -3.33 8.69 -3.68
C ILE A 40 -2.42 7.60 -4.25
N ALA A 41 -1.59 6.99 -3.41
CA ALA A 41 -0.76 5.88 -3.84
C ALA A 41 -1.49 4.55 -3.66
N THR A 42 -1.34 3.67 -4.65
CA THR A 42 -1.90 2.31 -4.70
C THR A 42 -1.08 1.45 -5.67
N GLU A 43 -1.31 0.13 -5.71
CA GLU A 43 -0.55 -0.75 -6.62
C GLU A 43 -1.12 -0.82 -8.04
N GLY A 44 -2.44 -0.89 -8.20
CA GLY A 44 -3.08 -1.09 -9.50
C GLY A 44 -3.00 -2.51 -10.08
N VAL A 45 -2.33 -3.43 -9.40
CA VAL A 45 -2.14 -4.84 -9.79
C VAL A 45 -2.49 -5.83 -8.66
N TYR A 46 -3.27 -5.39 -7.69
CA TYR A 46 -3.59 -6.11 -6.46
C TYR A 46 -5.12 -6.29 -6.31
N SER A 47 -5.70 -7.21 -7.11
CA SER A 47 -7.13 -7.54 -7.03
C SER A 47 -7.45 -8.24 -5.69
N PRO A 48 -8.63 -7.98 -5.10
CA PRO A 48 -9.73 -7.10 -5.54
C PRO A 48 -9.63 -5.68 -4.98
N PHE A 49 -8.48 -5.27 -4.47
CA PHE A 49 -8.29 -4.00 -3.75
C PHE A 49 -7.92 -2.83 -4.66
N SER A 50 -6.97 -3.03 -5.58
CA SER A 50 -6.59 -2.06 -6.60
C SER A 50 -6.11 -2.80 -7.85
N PHE A 51 -6.84 -2.69 -8.95
CA PHE A 51 -6.55 -3.40 -10.20
C PHE A 51 -7.20 -2.70 -11.39
N HIS A 52 -6.77 -3.04 -12.61
CA HIS A 52 -7.37 -2.57 -13.84
C HIS A 52 -8.37 -3.59 -14.37
N ASN A 53 -9.54 -3.12 -14.82
CA ASN A 53 -10.53 -3.95 -15.49
C ASN A 53 -10.14 -4.17 -16.96
N GLU A 54 -10.97 -4.91 -17.72
CA GLU A 54 -10.75 -5.20 -19.14
C GLU A 54 -10.67 -3.95 -20.04
N LYS A 55 -11.13 -2.81 -19.56
CA LYS A 55 -11.08 -1.50 -20.25
C LYS A 55 -9.92 -0.64 -19.80
N ASP A 56 -8.99 -1.21 -19.04
CA ASP A 56 -7.85 -0.50 -18.45
C ASP A 56 -8.25 0.62 -17.48
N GLU A 57 -9.42 0.50 -16.82
CA GLU A 57 -9.87 1.44 -15.80
C GLU A 57 -9.44 0.93 -14.43
N LEU A 58 -8.71 1.75 -13.68
CA LEU A 58 -8.32 1.44 -12.30
C LEU A 58 -9.58 1.32 -11.42
N MET A 59 -9.72 0.21 -10.71
CA MET A 59 -10.83 -0.06 -9.80
C MET A 59 -10.37 -0.93 -8.63
N GLY A 60 -11.28 -1.24 -7.71
CA GLY A 60 -11.02 -2.08 -6.54
C GLY A 60 -11.57 -1.48 -5.26
N TYR A 61 -11.56 -2.27 -4.21
CA TYR A 61 -12.11 -1.89 -2.91
C TYR A 61 -11.46 -0.62 -2.36
N ASP A 62 -10.13 -0.59 -2.30
CA ASP A 62 -9.37 0.56 -1.81
C ASP A 62 -9.54 1.78 -2.73
N VAL A 63 -9.57 1.55 -4.04
CA VAL A 63 -9.73 2.61 -5.05
C VAL A 63 -11.09 3.29 -4.92
N ASP A 64 -12.17 2.50 -4.73
CA ASP A 64 -13.52 3.04 -4.61
C ASP A 64 -13.70 3.78 -3.27
N ILE A 65 -13.13 3.28 -2.17
CA ILE A 65 -13.10 4.00 -0.89
C ILE A 65 -12.32 5.31 -1.02
N ALA A 66 -11.14 5.28 -1.64
CA ALA A 66 -10.32 6.47 -1.85
C ALA A 66 -11.04 7.53 -2.69
N ARG A 67 -11.77 7.13 -3.75
CA ARG A 67 -12.64 8.02 -4.55
C ARG A 67 -13.76 8.62 -3.71
N ALA A 68 -14.42 7.79 -2.89
CA ALA A 68 -15.49 8.25 -2.00
C ALA A 68 -14.97 9.26 -0.96
N VAL A 69 -13.78 9.01 -0.38
CA VAL A 69 -13.11 9.95 0.53
C VAL A 69 -12.76 11.25 -0.19
N ALA A 70 -12.13 11.20 -1.36
CA ALA A 70 -11.79 12.39 -2.15
C ALA A 70 -13.05 13.24 -2.47
N LYS A 71 -14.15 12.59 -2.85
CA LYS A 71 -15.46 13.24 -3.07
C LYS A 71 -15.96 13.94 -1.79
N LYS A 72 -15.85 13.29 -0.62
CA LYS A 72 -16.22 13.92 0.68
C LYS A 72 -15.35 15.10 1.04
N LEU A 73 -14.07 15.06 0.65
CA LEU A 73 -13.13 16.18 0.82
C LEU A 73 -13.38 17.31 -0.19
N GLY A 74 -14.18 17.08 -1.25
CA GLY A 74 -14.43 18.05 -2.33
C GLY A 74 -13.22 18.29 -3.21
N VAL A 75 -12.41 17.25 -3.48
CA VAL A 75 -11.24 17.28 -4.34
C VAL A 75 -11.24 16.10 -5.32
N LYS A 76 -10.44 16.20 -6.40
CA LYS A 76 -10.30 15.12 -7.37
C LYS A 76 -9.20 14.14 -6.91
N PRO A 77 -9.39 12.82 -6.98
CA PRO A 77 -8.33 11.85 -6.74
C PRO A 77 -7.39 11.80 -7.95
N LYS A 78 -6.07 11.75 -7.68
CA LYS A 78 -5.03 11.42 -8.65
C LYS A 78 -4.28 10.21 -8.13
N PHE A 79 -4.49 9.06 -8.76
CA PHE A 79 -3.79 7.83 -8.38
C PHE A 79 -2.36 7.82 -8.89
N ILE A 80 -1.47 7.26 -8.07
CA ILE A 80 -0.05 7.03 -8.35
C ILE A 80 0.18 5.55 -8.11
N GLU A 81 0.41 4.83 -9.20
CA GLU A 81 0.50 3.39 -9.20
C GLU A 81 1.97 2.94 -9.25
N ALA A 82 2.32 2.00 -8.39
CA ALA A 82 3.63 1.35 -8.36
C ALA A 82 3.53 0.07 -7.52
N SER A 83 4.47 -0.87 -7.70
CA SER A 83 4.55 -2.05 -6.83
C SER A 83 4.68 -1.67 -5.35
N TRP A 84 4.33 -2.58 -4.46
CA TRP A 84 4.23 -2.30 -3.01
C TRP A 84 5.42 -1.52 -2.45
N ASP A 85 6.63 -2.01 -2.66
CA ASP A 85 7.84 -1.38 -2.11
C ASP A 85 8.15 -0.03 -2.78
N ALA A 86 7.95 0.07 -4.10
CA ALA A 86 8.11 1.32 -4.84
C ALA A 86 7.03 2.36 -4.47
N MET A 87 5.80 1.92 -4.22
CA MET A 87 4.70 2.76 -3.77
C MET A 87 5.00 3.37 -2.40
N LEU A 88 5.45 2.56 -1.42
CA LEU A 88 5.84 3.06 -0.11
C LEU A 88 7.04 4.02 -0.21
N ALA A 89 8.04 3.72 -1.03
CA ALA A 89 9.18 4.61 -1.27
C ALA A 89 8.74 5.94 -1.91
N ALA A 90 7.84 5.92 -2.89
CA ALA A 90 7.27 7.11 -3.51
C ALA A 90 6.46 7.95 -2.50
N PHE A 91 5.67 7.29 -1.65
CA PHE A 91 4.96 7.96 -0.56
C PHE A 91 5.94 8.58 0.44
N ASP A 92 6.98 7.88 0.84
CA ASP A 92 8.03 8.37 1.73
C ASP A 92 8.79 9.57 1.13
N ALA A 93 8.94 9.61 -0.19
CA ALA A 93 9.50 10.74 -0.90
C ALA A 93 8.52 11.91 -1.11
N GLY A 94 7.29 11.84 -0.57
CA GLY A 94 6.28 12.91 -0.69
C GLY A 94 5.62 13.02 -2.07
N LYS A 95 5.71 11.99 -2.91
CA LYS A 95 5.04 11.96 -4.22
C LYS A 95 3.54 11.73 -4.12
N ALA A 96 3.06 11.16 -3.01
CA ALA A 96 1.66 11.00 -2.68
C ALA A 96 1.33 11.63 -1.32
N ASP A 97 0.06 11.95 -1.10
CA ASP A 97 -0.47 12.57 0.12
C ASP A 97 -1.02 11.52 1.09
N VAL A 98 -1.56 10.44 0.54
CA VAL A 98 -2.18 9.34 1.28
C VAL A 98 -1.98 8.03 0.51
N VAL A 99 -1.94 6.90 1.23
CA VAL A 99 -1.96 5.55 0.65
C VAL A 99 -3.28 4.89 0.99
N PHE A 100 -3.95 4.34 -0.03
CA PHE A 100 -5.04 3.38 0.08
C PHE A 100 -4.63 2.13 -0.69
N ASN A 101 -4.16 1.11 0.02
CA ASN A 101 -3.63 -0.13 -0.59
C ASN A 101 -3.44 -1.23 0.46
N GLN A 102 -4.51 -1.65 1.14
CA GLN A 102 -4.46 -2.74 2.12
C GLN A 102 -3.35 -2.59 3.18
N VAL A 103 -3.13 -1.36 3.66
CA VAL A 103 -2.07 -1.12 4.64
C VAL A 103 -2.54 -1.57 6.02
N SER A 104 -2.16 -2.78 6.40
CA SER A 104 -2.44 -3.33 7.72
C SER A 104 -1.82 -2.49 8.83
N ILE A 105 -2.58 -2.29 9.90
CA ILE A 105 -2.13 -1.55 11.08
C ILE A 105 -1.16 -2.42 11.86
N THR A 106 0.12 -2.02 11.95
CA THR A 106 1.13 -2.67 12.79
C THR A 106 1.84 -1.66 13.67
N ASP A 107 2.37 -2.11 14.81
CA ASP A 107 3.08 -1.21 15.74
C ASP A 107 4.37 -0.65 15.12
N GLU A 108 5.02 -1.39 14.25
CA GLU A 108 6.19 -0.90 13.54
C GLU A 108 5.83 0.22 12.56
N ARG A 109 4.80 0.00 11.73
CA ARG A 109 4.34 1.01 10.77
C ARG A 109 3.78 2.26 11.47
N LYS A 110 3.14 2.13 12.65
CA LYS A 110 2.70 3.26 13.48
C LYS A 110 3.85 4.17 13.90
N LYS A 111 5.08 3.68 14.01
CA LYS A 111 6.26 4.52 14.29
C LYS A 111 6.54 5.48 13.14
N LYS A 112 6.26 5.07 11.91
CA LYS A 112 6.60 5.80 10.68
C LYS A 112 5.44 6.60 10.09
N TYR A 113 4.21 6.12 10.25
CA TYR A 113 3.00 6.68 9.64
C TYR A 113 1.92 6.97 10.67
N ASP A 114 1.00 7.87 10.33
CA ASP A 114 -0.26 8.02 11.05
C ASP A 114 -1.37 7.31 10.24
N TYR A 115 -2.18 6.54 10.94
CA TYR A 115 -3.26 5.73 10.38
C TYR A 115 -4.60 6.40 10.51
N SER A 116 -5.45 6.28 9.50
CA SER A 116 -6.86 6.61 9.60
C SER A 116 -7.59 5.65 10.56
N VAL A 117 -8.87 5.93 10.82
CA VAL A 117 -9.78 4.90 11.32
C VAL A 117 -9.76 3.72 10.33
N PRO A 118 -9.80 2.46 10.81
CA PRO A 118 -9.85 1.31 9.91
C PRO A 118 -11.11 1.32 9.06
N TYR A 119 -10.99 0.82 7.84
CA TYR A 119 -12.11 0.67 6.92
C TYR A 119 -12.32 -0.76 6.46
N MET A 120 -11.52 -1.70 6.96
CA MET A 120 -11.63 -3.12 6.67
C MET A 120 -11.10 -3.96 7.83
N LEU A 121 -11.75 -5.10 8.03
CA LEU A 121 -11.38 -6.20 8.91
C LEU A 121 -11.19 -7.46 8.08
N SER A 122 -10.08 -8.15 8.26
CA SER A 122 -9.79 -9.42 7.60
C SER A 122 -9.01 -10.38 8.50
N TYR A 123 -8.65 -11.54 7.97
CA TYR A 123 -7.85 -12.56 8.66
C TYR A 123 -6.74 -13.05 7.74
N SER A 124 -5.66 -13.52 8.32
CA SER A 124 -4.54 -14.07 7.57
C SER A 124 -4.80 -15.49 7.07
N ALA A 125 -4.19 -15.81 5.94
CA ALA A 125 -4.11 -17.16 5.41
C ALA A 125 -2.71 -17.46 4.89
N ILE A 126 -2.35 -18.73 4.94
CA ILE A 126 -1.17 -19.28 4.27
C ILE A 126 -1.64 -19.86 2.94
N VAL A 127 -0.95 -19.56 1.86
CA VAL A 127 -1.16 -20.22 0.55
C VAL A 127 0.00 -21.12 0.24
N VAL A 128 -0.32 -22.33 -0.18
CA VAL A 128 0.65 -23.36 -0.57
C VAL A 128 0.24 -24.00 -1.89
N HIS A 129 1.15 -24.71 -2.54
CA HIS A 129 0.79 -25.57 -3.67
C HIS A 129 -0.21 -26.65 -3.22
N LYS A 130 -1.19 -27.01 -4.08
CA LYS A 130 -2.26 -27.97 -3.74
C LYS A 130 -1.76 -29.31 -3.22
N ASP A 131 -0.59 -29.78 -3.71
CA ASP A 131 0.01 -31.05 -3.31
C ASP A 131 0.82 -30.95 -1.99
N ASN A 132 1.01 -29.74 -1.45
CA ASN A 132 1.69 -29.55 -0.17
C ASN A 132 0.77 -30.00 0.97
N ASN A 133 1.15 -31.05 1.69
CA ASN A 133 0.42 -31.58 2.83
C ASN A 133 1.19 -31.39 4.16
N ASP A 134 2.37 -30.76 4.09
CA ASP A 134 3.26 -30.57 5.23
C ASP A 134 2.89 -29.34 6.04
N ILE A 135 2.42 -28.26 5.38
CA ILE A 135 2.06 -26.99 6.02
C ILE A 135 0.56 -27.00 6.29
N LYS A 136 0.16 -26.87 7.57
CA LYS A 136 -1.23 -26.79 8.05
C LYS A 136 -1.44 -25.61 8.99
N SER A 137 -0.37 -24.99 9.46
CA SER A 137 -0.36 -23.86 10.39
C SER A 137 0.95 -23.10 10.31
N PHE A 138 1.04 -21.96 10.98
CA PHE A 138 2.31 -21.21 11.10
C PHE A 138 3.42 -22.05 11.74
N ALA A 139 3.12 -22.98 12.64
CA ALA A 139 4.12 -23.82 13.30
C ALA A 139 4.89 -24.72 12.31
N ASP A 140 4.28 -25.05 11.18
CA ASP A 140 4.87 -25.94 10.17
C ASP A 140 5.82 -25.22 9.21
N LEU A 141 5.99 -23.90 9.36
CA LEU A 141 6.84 -23.10 8.48
C LEU A 141 8.34 -23.28 8.74
N LYS A 142 8.73 -23.95 9.83
CA LYS A 142 10.14 -24.13 10.17
C LYS A 142 10.94 -24.76 9.03
N GLY A 143 11.96 -24.01 8.56
CA GLY A 143 12.84 -24.42 7.47
C GLY A 143 12.23 -24.34 6.08
N LYS A 144 10.95 -24.01 5.94
CA LYS A 144 10.26 -23.81 4.66
C LYS A 144 10.70 -22.48 4.01
N ARG A 145 10.47 -22.33 2.71
CA ARG A 145 10.76 -21.10 1.92
C ARG A 145 9.47 -20.31 1.82
N SER A 146 9.40 -19.19 2.51
CA SER A 146 8.23 -18.30 2.53
C SER A 146 8.53 -17.05 1.71
N VAL A 147 7.68 -16.73 0.73
CA VAL A 147 7.92 -15.61 -0.21
C VAL A 147 7.12 -14.38 0.17
N HIS A 148 7.81 -13.23 0.25
CA HIS A 148 7.21 -11.93 0.58
C HIS A 148 7.99 -10.78 -0.06
N SER A 149 7.40 -9.57 -0.09
CA SER A 149 8.14 -8.35 -0.39
C SER A 149 9.01 -7.92 0.81
N VAL A 150 10.01 -7.08 0.58
CA VAL A 150 10.96 -6.64 1.63
C VAL A 150 10.31 -5.80 2.74
N ASN A 151 9.18 -5.15 2.46
CA ASN A 151 8.42 -4.39 3.46
C ASN A 151 7.15 -5.12 3.92
N SER A 152 7.08 -6.44 3.74
CA SER A 152 5.94 -7.24 4.19
C SER A 152 5.83 -7.25 5.71
N MET A 153 4.61 -7.12 6.22
CA MET A 153 4.33 -7.28 7.64
C MET A 153 4.52 -8.71 8.16
N TRP A 154 4.64 -9.67 7.25
CA TRP A 154 4.77 -11.09 7.59
C TRP A 154 6.21 -11.53 7.87
N ILE A 155 7.23 -10.69 7.57
CA ILE A 155 8.64 -11.01 7.84
C ILE A 155 8.87 -11.41 9.30
N PRO A 156 8.37 -10.69 10.33
CA PRO A 156 8.50 -11.11 11.72
C PRO A 156 7.88 -12.48 12.01
N THR A 157 6.76 -12.82 11.33
CA THR A 157 6.12 -14.14 11.46
C THR A 157 6.99 -15.22 10.82
N VAL A 158 7.52 -14.97 9.62
CA VAL A 158 8.47 -15.86 8.91
C VAL A 158 9.67 -16.16 9.79
N GLU A 159 10.28 -15.14 10.38
CA GLU A 159 11.43 -15.25 11.27
C GLU A 159 11.09 -16.01 12.58
N LYS A 160 9.97 -15.65 13.22
CA LYS A 160 9.49 -16.28 14.46
C LYS A 160 9.32 -17.78 14.32
N TYR A 161 8.78 -18.23 13.19
CA TYR A 161 8.57 -19.66 12.92
C TYR A 161 9.75 -20.34 12.20
N GLY A 162 10.84 -19.62 11.98
CA GLY A 162 12.08 -20.17 11.43
C GLY A 162 11.99 -20.57 9.96
N ALA A 163 11.13 -19.92 9.19
CA ALA A 163 11.10 -20.06 7.75
C ALA A 163 12.22 -19.24 7.08
N LYS A 164 12.54 -19.55 5.84
CA LYS A 164 13.54 -18.88 5.02
C LYS A 164 12.84 -17.89 4.10
N LEU A 165 13.11 -16.60 4.28
CA LEU A 165 12.55 -15.55 3.43
C LEU A 165 13.10 -15.67 2.00
N VAL A 166 12.19 -15.66 1.03
CA VAL A 166 12.45 -15.44 -0.39
C VAL A 166 11.78 -14.13 -0.78
N VAL A 167 12.45 -13.29 -1.57
CA VAL A 167 11.91 -11.97 -1.92
C VAL A 167 11.27 -12.00 -3.30
N ALA A 168 10.01 -11.57 -3.39
CA ALA A 168 9.32 -11.23 -4.62
C ALA A 168 8.30 -10.13 -4.33
N ASP A 169 8.28 -9.08 -5.15
CA ASP A 169 7.54 -7.85 -4.86
C ASP A 169 6.04 -7.97 -5.19
N SER A 170 5.70 -8.61 -6.32
CA SER A 170 4.29 -8.72 -6.74
C SER A 170 3.62 -10.01 -6.24
N LEU A 171 2.30 -9.91 -5.96
CA LEU A 171 1.48 -11.08 -5.64
C LEU A 171 1.56 -12.15 -6.76
N SER A 172 1.52 -11.72 -8.02
CA SER A 172 1.59 -12.62 -9.17
C SER A 172 2.88 -13.44 -9.18
N ASP A 173 4.02 -12.80 -8.89
CA ASP A 173 5.31 -13.49 -8.81
C ASP A 173 5.35 -14.45 -7.62
N GLN A 174 4.82 -14.04 -6.46
CA GLN A 174 4.74 -14.90 -5.28
C GLN A 174 3.92 -16.17 -5.55
N ILE A 175 2.74 -16.02 -6.15
CA ILE A 175 1.89 -17.17 -6.51
C ILE A 175 2.56 -18.05 -7.58
N ASN A 176 3.22 -17.46 -8.58
CA ASN A 176 3.95 -18.21 -9.60
C ASN A 176 5.10 -19.04 -9.01
N LEU A 177 5.80 -18.50 -8.00
CA LEU A 177 6.85 -19.24 -7.29
C LEU A 177 6.27 -20.44 -6.52
N ILE A 178 5.07 -20.31 -5.95
CA ILE A 178 4.35 -21.43 -5.30
C ILE A 178 3.92 -22.47 -6.33
N ILE A 179 3.28 -22.06 -7.42
CA ILE A 179 2.82 -22.95 -8.52
C ILE A 179 3.99 -23.77 -9.09
N THR A 180 5.15 -23.12 -9.25
CA THR A 180 6.36 -23.77 -9.76
C THR A 180 7.17 -24.51 -8.68
N LYS A 181 6.67 -24.57 -7.45
CA LYS A 181 7.31 -25.22 -6.28
C LYS A 181 8.73 -24.71 -5.96
N ARG A 182 9.02 -23.46 -6.36
CA ARG A 182 10.29 -22.79 -6.02
C ARG A 182 10.30 -22.28 -4.59
N VAL A 183 9.13 -22.02 -4.03
CA VAL A 183 8.89 -21.69 -2.63
C VAL A 183 7.80 -22.61 -2.09
N ASP A 184 7.64 -22.63 -0.77
CA ASP A 184 6.72 -23.54 -0.12
C ASP A 184 5.41 -22.85 0.27
N ASP A 185 5.44 -21.55 0.59
CA ASP A 185 4.28 -20.79 1.01
C ASP A 185 4.43 -19.27 0.77
N THR A 186 3.30 -18.56 0.89
CA THR A 186 3.19 -17.15 1.20
C THR A 186 2.05 -16.93 2.21
N ILE A 187 2.10 -15.83 2.94
CA ILE A 187 1.09 -15.43 3.93
C ILE A 187 0.55 -14.07 3.50
N ASP A 188 -0.78 -13.94 3.46
CA ASP A 188 -1.43 -12.65 3.25
C ASP A 188 -2.89 -12.70 3.69
N ASP A 189 -3.68 -11.72 3.28
CA ASP A 189 -5.10 -11.60 3.53
C ASP A 189 -5.89 -12.74 2.88
N ALA A 190 -6.71 -13.45 3.65
CA ALA A 190 -7.51 -14.57 3.16
C ALA A 190 -8.46 -14.15 2.03
N VAL A 191 -9.00 -12.93 2.09
CA VAL A 191 -9.96 -12.41 1.10
C VAL A 191 -9.32 -12.28 -0.28
N MET A 192 -8.08 -11.85 -0.32
CA MET A 192 -7.29 -11.73 -1.56
C MET A 192 -7.08 -13.11 -2.22
N PHE A 193 -6.72 -14.11 -1.43
CA PHE A 193 -6.51 -15.46 -1.96
C PHE A 193 -7.81 -16.13 -2.43
N TYR A 194 -8.94 -15.89 -1.75
CA TYR A 194 -10.25 -16.35 -2.23
C TYR A 194 -10.64 -15.69 -3.55
N ASP A 195 -10.37 -14.40 -3.71
CA ASP A 195 -10.59 -13.71 -4.99
C ASP A 195 -9.69 -14.27 -6.09
N TYR A 196 -8.40 -14.50 -5.80
CA TYR A 196 -7.47 -15.10 -6.74
C TYR A 196 -7.95 -16.49 -7.23
N ILE A 197 -8.37 -17.37 -6.32
CA ILE A 197 -8.90 -18.70 -6.70
C ILE A 197 -10.19 -18.59 -7.51
N LYS A 198 -11.07 -17.64 -7.18
CA LYS A 198 -12.29 -17.38 -7.95
C LYS A 198 -11.98 -16.98 -9.39
N GLN A 199 -10.96 -16.18 -9.62
CA GLN A 199 -10.52 -15.75 -10.95
C GLN A 199 -9.71 -16.83 -11.65
N HIS A 200 -9.00 -17.69 -10.90
CA HIS A 200 -8.11 -18.75 -11.41
C HIS A 200 -8.50 -20.12 -10.83
N PRO A 201 -9.69 -20.68 -11.16
CA PRO A 201 -10.23 -21.89 -10.52
C PRO A 201 -9.36 -23.15 -10.73
N ASN A 202 -8.49 -23.14 -11.74
CA ASN A 202 -7.57 -24.24 -12.04
C ASN A 202 -6.15 -24.03 -11.45
N ALA A 203 -5.91 -22.93 -10.72
CA ALA A 203 -4.61 -22.69 -10.11
C ALA A 203 -4.28 -23.82 -9.11
N PRO A 204 -3.09 -24.44 -9.19
CA PRO A 204 -2.73 -25.56 -8.33
C PRO A 204 -2.28 -25.09 -6.94
N ILE A 205 -3.08 -24.25 -6.31
CA ILE A 205 -2.84 -23.74 -4.95
C ILE A 205 -4.02 -24.10 -4.01
N LYS A 206 -3.78 -24.05 -2.72
CA LYS A 206 -4.81 -24.14 -1.69
C LYS A 206 -4.54 -23.15 -0.57
N ILE A 207 -5.62 -22.69 0.06
CA ILE A 207 -5.62 -21.77 1.18
C ILE A 207 -5.69 -22.59 2.48
N ILE A 208 -4.86 -22.18 3.44
CA ILE A 208 -4.89 -22.66 4.82
C ILE A 208 -5.21 -21.46 5.69
N GLU A 209 -6.37 -21.44 6.30
CA GLU A 209 -6.74 -20.41 7.27
C GLU A 209 -5.84 -20.58 8.51
N ALA A 210 -5.02 -19.56 8.80
CA ALA A 210 -3.94 -19.70 9.77
C ALA A 210 -4.01 -18.71 10.93
N GLY A 211 -4.88 -17.73 10.90
CA GLY A 211 -4.98 -16.70 11.93
C GLY A 211 -6.39 -16.48 12.44
N ASP A 212 -6.57 -16.54 13.76
CA ASP A 212 -7.83 -16.23 14.45
C ASP A 212 -7.88 -14.73 14.86
N GLU A 213 -6.75 -14.02 14.80
CA GLU A 213 -6.69 -12.62 15.16
C GLU A 213 -7.07 -11.74 13.98
N PRO A 214 -7.98 -10.77 14.19
CA PRO A 214 -8.40 -9.86 13.15
C PRO A 214 -7.30 -8.89 12.76
N MET A 215 -7.13 -8.67 11.47
CA MET A 215 -6.26 -7.66 10.89
C MET A 215 -7.08 -6.45 10.46
N TYR A 216 -6.67 -5.28 10.89
CA TYR A 216 -7.32 -4.03 10.51
C TYR A 216 -6.51 -3.31 9.43
N THR A 217 -7.20 -2.89 8.39
CA THR A 217 -6.63 -2.09 7.30
C THR A 217 -7.10 -0.65 7.40
N ALA A 218 -6.17 0.28 7.19
CA ALA A 218 -6.45 1.71 7.21
C ALA A 218 -5.57 2.47 6.21
N ALA A 219 -6.02 3.67 5.83
CA ALA A 219 -5.20 4.57 5.04
C ALA A 219 -4.05 5.14 5.88
N ILE A 220 -2.89 5.37 5.26
CA ILE A 220 -1.77 6.01 5.92
C ILE A 220 -1.49 7.40 5.35
N VAL A 221 -1.15 8.32 6.24
CA VAL A 221 -0.61 9.63 5.91
C VAL A 221 0.77 9.79 6.54
N LYS A 222 1.53 10.77 6.07
CA LYS A 222 2.83 11.11 6.69
C LYS A 222 2.67 11.40 8.17
N LYS A 223 3.62 10.89 8.96
CA LYS A 223 3.67 11.12 10.39
C LYS A 223 3.58 12.61 10.72
N GLY A 224 2.64 12.97 11.58
CA GLY A 224 2.41 14.37 12.01
C GLY A 224 1.45 15.17 11.10
N ASN A 225 0.99 14.64 9.95
CA ASN A 225 -0.01 15.32 9.11
C ASN A 225 -1.43 15.14 9.69
N LYS A 226 -1.62 15.64 10.90
CA LYS A 226 -2.85 15.44 11.69
C LYS A 226 -4.07 16.11 11.07
N GLU A 227 -3.90 17.21 10.37
CA GLU A 227 -5.00 17.90 9.72
C GLU A 227 -5.61 17.04 8.60
N LEU A 228 -4.80 16.58 7.65
CA LEU A 228 -5.24 15.68 6.58
C LEU A 228 -5.84 14.40 7.16
N LEU A 229 -5.19 13.80 8.17
CA LEU A 229 -5.70 12.61 8.84
C LEU A 229 -7.10 12.82 9.41
N ASN A 230 -7.33 13.92 10.13
CA ASN A 230 -8.63 14.24 10.71
C ASN A 230 -9.72 14.43 9.63
N LYS A 231 -9.37 15.03 8.49
CA LYS A 231 -10.30 15.18 7.35
C LYS A 231 -10.65 13.83 6.73
N ILE A 232 -9.65 12.94 6.55
CA ILE A 232 -9.87 11.58 6.06
C ILE A 232 -10.74 10.79 7.04
N ASN A 233 -10.45 10.84 8.34
CA ASN A 233 -11.23 10.15 9.37
C ASN A 233 -12.69 10.62 9.39
N ASN A 234 -12.91 11.93 9.29
CA ASN A 234 -14.25 12.47 9.22
C ASN A 234 -15.01 12.02 7.95
N ALA A 235 -14.30 11.92 6.83
CA ALA A 235 -14.87 11.39 5.58
C ALA A 235 -15.23 9.90 5.71
N LEU A 236 -14.31 9.07 6.20
CA LEU A 236 -14.55 7.63 6.41
C LEU A 236 -15.72 7.38 7.38
N ASN A 237 -15.76 8.09 8.51
CA ASN A 237 -16.85 7.97 9.47
C ASN A 237 -18.21 8.37 8.89
N LYS A 238 -18.27 9.39 8.01
CA LYS A 238 -19.50 9.74 7.29
C LYS A 238 -19.91 8.67 6.30
N LEU A 239 -18.95 8.17 5.49
CA LEU A 239 -19.19 7.11 4.52
C LEU A 239 -19.67 5.81 5.20
N SER A 240 -19.11 5.46 6.35
CA SER A 240 -19.57 4.32 7.16
C SER A 240 -21.02 4.51 7.63
N LYS A 241 -21.35 5.68 8.20
CA LYS A 241 -22.72 5.99 8.66
C LYS A 241 -23.74 6.03 7.53
N GLU A 242 -23.34 6.43 6.34
CA GLU A 242 -24.16 6.47 5.13
C GLU A 242 -24.30 5.10 4.46
N GLY A 243 -23.61 4.05 4.96
CA GLY A 243 -23.63 2.70 4.38
C GLY A 243 -22.72 2.51 3.16
N VAL A 244 -22.05 3.55 2.70
CA VAL A 244 -21.22 3.51 1.47
C VAL A 244 -20.08 2.51 1.58
N LEU A 245 -19.41 2.40 2.75
CA LEU A 245 -18.35 1.43 2.93
C LEU A 245 -18.89 -0.01 2.84
N SER A 246 -20.07 -0.26 3.41
CA SER A 246 -20.75 -1.56 3.31
C SER A 246 -21.14 -1.90 1.87
N GLU A 247 -21.68 -0.92 1.11
CA GLU A 247 -22.01 -1.11 -0.31
C GLU A 247 -20.78 -1.47 -1.15
N ILE A 248 -19.65 -0.76 -0.94
CA ILE A 248 -18.39 -1.07 -1.61
C ILE A 248 -17.90 -2.47 -1.22
N SER A 249 -17.99 -2.83 0.07
CA SER A 249 -17.61 -4.15 0.56
C SER A 249 -18.43 -5.26 -0.10
N LEU A 250 -19.76 -5.11 -0.13
CA LEU A 250 -20.65 -6.07 -0.79
C LEU A 250 -20.36 -6.22 -2.29
N LYS A 251 -20.01 -5.12 -2.96
CA LYS A 251 -19.67 -5.12 -4.39
C LYS A 251 -18.49 -6.05 -4.70
N TYR A 252 -17.42 -6.01 -3.89
CA TYR A 252 -16.20 -6.75 -4.15
C TYR A 252 -16.19 -8.14 -3.52
N PHE A 253 -16.74 -8.29 -2.32
CA PHE A 253 -16.60 -9.49 -1.50
C PHE A 253 -17.91 -10.28 -1.29
N GLY A 254 -19.05 -9.72 -1.66
CA GLY A 254 -20.36 -10.33 -1.38
C GLY A 254 -20.72 -10.37 0.12
N LYS A 255 -19.88 -9.80 0.98
CA LYS A 255 -20.08 -9.65 2.43
C LYS A 255 -19.55 -8.32 2.92
N ASP A 256 -20.05 -7.85 4.07
CA ASP A 256 -19.57 -6.62 4.69
C ASP A 256 -18.36 -6.90 5.60
N ILE A 257 -17.17 -6.49 5.14
CA ILE A 257 -15.91 -6.55 5.89
C ILE A 257 -15.42 -5.15 6.29
N SER A 258 -16.27 -4.15 6.17
CA SER A 258 -15.94 -2.75 6.50
C SER A 258 -16.10 -2.40 7.99
N LYS A 259 -16.44 -3.40 8.82
CA LYS A 259 -16.73 -3.25 10.26
C LYS A 259 -15.75 -4.02 11.10
#